data_cd948f5b511140ee0350930f98546cbf
#
_entry.id   cd948f5b511140ee0350930f98546cbf
#
_cell.length_a   1.000
_cell.length_b   1.000
_cell.length_c   1.000
_cell.angle_alpha   90.00
_cell.angle_beta   90.00
_cell.angle_gamma   90.00
#
_symmetry.space_group_name_H-M   'P 1'
#
loop_
_entity.id
_entity.type
_entity.pdbx_description
1 polymer ?
#
loop_
_entity_poly.entity_id
_entity_poly.type
_entity_poly.pdbx_seq_one_letter_code
_entity_poly.pdbx_strand_id
1 'polypeptide(L)'
;MYVSEVVKQAFRQREQKVLQLIKDSGISYIKVGVFGSYARQEYKSGSDIDFCIIVEEKPDHATSGWLREDADMLGADIVIVTETYFKEDQSEFARQLRRDFREVSP
;
A
#
# COMPACT_ATOMS: atom_id res chain seq x y z
N MET A 1 18.59 2.35 -11.22
CA MET A 1 19.16 1.87 -9.93
C MET A 1 19.09 0.35 -9.88
N TYR A 2 20.19 -0.24 -9.46
CA TYR A 2 20.25 -1.71 -9.35
C TYR A 2 19.75 -2.18 -8.00
N VAL A 3 18.87 -3.16 -7.99
CA VAL A 3 18.39 -3.82 -6.76
C VAL A 3 18.69 -5.31 -6.92
N SER A 4 19.39 -5.89 -5.94
CA SER A 4 19.78 -7.30 -6.01
C SER A 4 18.57 -8.23 -5.97
N GLU A 5 18.73 -9.45 -6.48
CA GLU A 5 17.66 -10.45 -6.43
C GLU A 5 17.26 -10.80 -4.99
N VAL A 6 18.23 -10.80 -4.07
CA VAL A 6 17.93 -11.06 -2.65
C VAL A 6 16.99 -9.99 -2.09
N VAL A 7 17.26 -8.71 -2.39
CA VAL A 7 16.41 -7.62 -1.94
C VAL A 7 15.03 -7.68 -2.61
N LYS A 8 14.98 -7.94 -3.91
CA LYS A 8 13.70 -8.08 -4.63
C LYS A 8 12.85 -9.19 -4.02
N GLN A 9 13.47 -10.33 -3.71
CA GLN A 9 12.74 -11.44 -3.12
C GLN A 9 12.20 -11.09 -1.73
N ALA A 10 13.02 -10.42 -0.91
CA ALA A 10 12.60 -9.99 0.43
C ALA A 10 11.41 -9.04 0.34
N PHE A 11 11.41 -8.11 -0.62
CA PHE A 11 10.30 -7.18 -0.81
C PHE A 11 9.03 -7.88 -1.31
N ARG A 12 9.16 -8.85 -2.21
CA ARG A 12 8.00 -9.65 -2.65
C ARG A 12 7.38 -10.41 -1.50
N GLN A 13 8.20 -10.98 -0.61
CA GLN A 13 7.70 -11.68 0.57
C GLN A 13 7.02 -10.72 1.53
N ARG A 14 7.59 -9.53 1.72
CA ARG A 14 6.98 -8.48 2.54
C ARG A 14 5.62 -8.08 1.97
N GLU A 15 5.55 -7.86 0.66
CA GLU A 15 4.29 -7.54 -0.01
C GLU A 15 3.23 -8.58 0.28
N GLN A 16 3.57 -9.87 0.16
CA GLN A 16 2.61 -10.95 0.41
C GLN A 16 2.13 -10.97 1.86
N LYS A 17 3.03 -10.74 2.82
CA LYS A 17 2.66 -10.69 4.23
C LYS A 17 1.72 -9.54 4.53
N VAL A 18 1.97 -8.37 3.95
CA VAL A 18 1.10 -7.20 4.15
C VAL A 18 -0.26 -7.42 3.50
N LEU A 19 -0.29 -8.02 2.30
CA LEU A 19 -1.55 -8.35 1.65
C LEU A 19 -2.38 -9.32 2.50
N GLN A 20 -1.73 -10.26 3.18
CA GLN A 20 -2.43 -11.17 4.08
C GLN A 20 -3.00 -10.41 5.29
N LEU A 21 -2.24 -9.47 5.86
CA LEU A 21 -2.75 -8.61 6.92
C LEU A 21 -4.00 -7.85 6.48
N ILE A 22 -3.98 -7.28 5.28
CA ILE A 22 -5.11 -6.54 4.75
C ILE A 22 -6.33 -7.45 4.59
N LYS A 23 -6.12 -8.62 4.05
CA LYS A 23 -7.18 -9.61 3.88
C LYS A 23 -7.78 -10.00 5.23
N ASP A 24 -6.93 -10.26 6.23
CA ASP A 24 -7.36 -10.71 7.55
C ASP A 24 -7.98 -9.59 8.37
N SER A 25 -7.76 -8.32 8.00
CA SER A 25 -8.31 -7.18 8.73
C SER A 25 -9.83 -7.09 8.65
N GLY A 26 -10.44 -7.74 7.67
CA GLY A 26 -11.88 -7.65 7.45
C GLY A 26 -12.34 -6.36 6.77
N ILE A 27 -11.42 -5.48 6.39
CA ILE A 27 -11.78 -4.24 5.67
C ILE A 27 -12.34 -4.60 4.30
N SER A 28 -13.52 -4.07 4.00
CA SER A 28 -14.10 -4.16 2.66
C SER A 28 -13.37 -3.16 1.76
N TYR A 29 -12.75 -3.64 0.70
CA TYR A 29 -12.03 -2.77 -0.21
C TYR A 29 -12.42 -3.03 -1.66
N ILE A 30 -12.24 -2.02 -2.51
CA ILE A 30 -12.46 -2.12 -3.95
C ILE A 30 -11.19 -2.62 -4.62
N LYS A 31 -10.05 -2.00 -4.30
CA LYS A 31 -8.74 -2.36 -4.84
C LYS A 31 -7.66 -2.13 -3.80
N VAL A 32 -6.58 -2.88 -3.93
CA VAL A 32 -5.35 -2.66 -3.17
C VAL A 32 -4.22 -2.51 -4.17
N GLY A 33 -3.38 -1.55 -3.95
CA GLY A 33 -2.21 -1.35 -4.80
C GLY A 33 -1.03 -0.83 -4.02
N VAL A 34 0.09 -0.73 -4.71
CA VAL A 34 1.30 -0.10 -4.20
C VAL A 34 1.55 1.20 -4.95
N PHE A 35 2.22 2.14 -4.31
CA PHE A 35 2.62 3.39 -4.94
C PHE A 35 4.00 3.78 -4.41
N GLY A 36 4.50 4.93 -4.81
CA GLY A 36 5.80 5.40 -4.37
C GLY A 36 6.96 4.62 -4.95
N SER A 37 8.08 4.59 -4.24
CA SER A 37 9.33 4.07 -4.77
C SER A 37 9.27 2.58 -5.15
N TYR A 38 8.56 1.78 -4.36
CA TYR A 38 8.44 0.35 -4.68
C TYR A 38 7.67 0.16 -6.00
N ALA A 39 6.57 0.87 -6.17
CA ALA A 39 5.78 0.77 -7.40
C ALA A 39 6.57 1.22 -8.63
N ARG A 40 7.43 2.23 -8.47
CA ARG A 40 8.27 2.74 -9.56
C ARG A 40 9.56 1.93 -9.75
N GLN A 41 9.79 0.91 -8.91
CA GLN A 41 11.01 0.10 -8.93
C GLN A 41 12.28 0.93 -8.68
N GLU A 42 12.15 1.94 -7.81
CA GLU A 42 13.25 2.83 -7.42
C GLU A 42 13.60 2.67 -5.95
N TYR A 43 13.23 1.54 -5.34
CA TYR A 43 13.42 1.32 -3.92
C TYR A 43 14.81 0.81 -3.58
N LYS A 44 15.20 0.97 -2.32
CA LYS A 44 16.45 0.47 -1.76
C LYS A 44 16.13 -0.54 -0.66
N SER A 45 17.14 -1.25 -0.17
CA SER A 45 16.94 -2.28 0.85
C SER A 45 16.27 -1.76 2.12
N GLY A 46 16.48 -0.48 2.47
CA GLY A 46 15.86 0.13 3.64
C GLY A 46 14.54 0.84 3.39
N SER A 47 14.02 0.79 2.16
CA SER A 47 12.75 1.45 1.83
C SER A 47 11.57 0.72 2.44
N ASP A 48 10.49 1.46 2.76
CA ASP A 48 9.20 0.87 3.10
C ASP A 48 8.41 0.63 1.81
N ILE A 49 7.43 -0.26 1.87
CA ILE A 49 6.48 -0.44 0.78
C ILE A 49 5.26 0.41 1.10
N ASP A 50 4.87 1.28 0.18
CA ASP A 50 3.69 2.13 0.32
C ASP A 50 2.49 1.44 -0.31
N PHE A 51 1.48 1.11 0.51
CA PHE A 51 0.25 0.50 0.05
C PHE A 51 -0.89 1.51 0.06
N CYS A 52 -1.76 1.42 -0.94
CA CYS A 52 -2.99 2.21 -1.01
C CYS A 52 -4.16 1.26 -1.07
N ILE A 53 -5.07 1.37 -0.10
CA ILE A 53 -6.31 0.62 -0.08
C ILE A 53 -7.42 1.56 -0.51
N ILE A 54 -8.09 1.23 -1.61
CA ILE A 54 -9.20 2.03 -2.13
C ILE A 54 -10.49 1.39 -1.61
N VAL A 55 -11.28 2.19 -0.91
CA VAL A 55 -12.52 1.72 -0.28
C VAL A 55 -13.70 2.58 -0.73
N GLU A 56 -14.91 2.04 -0.61
CA GLU A 56 -16.11 2.83 -0.81
C GLU A 56 -16.38 3.73 0.40
N GLU A 57 -16.27 3.15 1.60
CA GLU A 57 -16.40 3.87 2.86
C GLU A 57 -15.20 3.55 3.75
N LYS A 58 -14.65 4.56 4.40
CA LYS A 58 -13.51 4.37 5.29
C LYS A 58 -13.89 3.50 6.48
N PRO A 59 -13.03 2.54 6.88
CA PRO A 59 -13.23 1.77 8.08
C PRO A 59 -13.09 2.65 9.32
N ASP A 60 -13.48 2.14 10.48
CA ASP A 60 -13.34 2.89 11.71
C ASP A 60 -11.86 3.11 12.07
N HIS A 61 -11.61 4.07 12.98
CA HIS A 61 -10.25 4.44 13.35
C HIS A 61 -9.49 3.31 14.04
N ALA A 62 -10.17 2.48 14.84
CA ALA A 62 -9.50 1.39 15.53
C ALA A 62 -8.98 0.35 14.53
N THR A 63 -9.83 -0.08 13.60
CA THR A 63 -9.42 -1.05 12.58
C THR A 63 -8.29 -0.50 11.72
N SER A 64 -8.38 0.74 11.27
CA SER A 64 -7.34 1.39 10.48
C SER A 64 -6.03 1.49 11.26
N GLY A 65 -6.12 1.86 12.53
CA GLY A 65 -4.94 2.01 13.38
C GLY A 65 -4.21 0.70 13.60
N TRP A 66 -4.95 -0.37 13.92
CA TRP A 66 -4.34 -1.68 14.11
C TRP A 66 -3.65 -2.18 12.85
N LEU A 67 -4.31 -2.02 11.71
CA LEU A 67 -3.73 -2.44 10.43
C LEU A 67 -2.43 -1.68 10.14
N ARG A 68 -2.44 -0.36 10.35
CA ARG A 68 -1.26 0.47 10.13
C ARG A 68 -0.10 0.08 11.04
N GLU A 69 -0.38 -0.19 12.32
CA GLU A 69 0.64 -0.63 13.26
C GLU A 69 1.26 -1.95 12.85
N ASP A 70 0.42 -2.92 12.50
CA ASP A 70 0.91 -4.24 12.07
C ASP A 70 1.73 -4.14 10.80
N ALA A 71 1.29 -3.32 9.85
CA ALA A 71 2.03 -3.11 8.60
C ALA A 71 3.37 -2.41 8.86
N ASP A 72 3.39 -1.44 9.76
CA ASP A 72 4.62 -0.72 10.10
C ASP A 72 5.68 -1.68 10.62
N MET A 73 5.28 -2.65 11.43
CA MET A 73 6.18 -3.68 11.95
C MET A 73 6.77 -4.55 10.83
N LEU A 74 6.12 -4.62 9.70
CA LEU A 74 6.60 -5.37 8.53
C LEU A 74 7.34 -4.50 7.52
N GLY A 75 7.52 -3.22 7.81
CA GLY A 75 8.19 -2.31 6.89
C GLY A 75 7.29 -1.80 5.77
N ALA A 76 6.03 -1.52 6.09
CA ALA A 76 5.06 -1.01 5.12
C ALA A 76 4.26 0.13 5.70
N ASP A 77 3.90 1.09 4.84
CA ASP A 77 2.98 2.17 5.16
C ASP A 77 1.69 1.95 4.40
N ILE A 78 0.57 2.19 5.07
CA ILE A 78 -0.74 2.01 4.46
C ILE A 78 -1.51 3.32 4.49
N VAL A 79 -2.01 3.75 3.32
CA VAL A 79 -3.01 4.80 3.25
C VAL A 79 -4.32 4.18 2.79
N ILE A 80 -5.42 4.65 3.35
CA ILE A 80 -6.77 4.19 3.01
C ILE A 80 -7.51 5.40 2.47
N VAL A 81 -7.95 5.32 1.22
CA VAL A 81 -8.65 6.42 0.56
C VAL A 81 -9.96 5.92 -0.03
N THR A 82 -10.93 6.82 -0.14
CA THR A 82 -12.17 6.49 -0.83
C THR A 82 -11.93 6.47 -2.34
N GLU A 83 -12.80 5.76 -3.05
CA GLU A 83 -12.74 5.73 -4.51
C GLU A 83 -12.91 7.14 -5.09
N THR A 84 -13.80 7.93 -4.52
CA THR A 84 -14.01 9.31 -4.95
C THR A 84 -12.74 10.14 -4.80
N TYR A 85 -12.09 10.04 -3.64
CA TYR A 85 -10.81 10.73 -3.43
C TYR A 85 -9.79 10.30 -4.47
N PHE A 86 -9.64 9.00 -4.66
CA PHE A 86 -8.64 8.47 -5.59
C PHE A 86 -8.87 8.98 -7.01
N LYS A 87 -10.11 8.98 -7.47
CA LYS A 87 -10.43 9.34 -8.86
C LYS A 87 -10.50 10.83 -9.11
N GLU A 88 -10.96 11.62 -8.14
CA GLU A 88 -11.41 12.98 -8.39
C GLU A 88 -10.63 14.07 -7.68
N ASP A 89 -9.95 13.73 -6.57
CA ASP A 89 -9.27 14.77 -5.81
C ASP A 89 -8.10 15.36 -6.59
N GLN A 90 -7.96 16.69 -6.54
CA GLN A 90 -6.95 17.40 -7.31
C GLN A 90 -5.71 17.76 -6.49
N SER A 91 -5.60 17.23 -5.25
CA SER A 91 -4.41 17.45 -4.46
C SER A 91 -3.20 16.80 -5.13
N GLU A 92 -2.02 17.30 -4.81
CA GLU A 92 -0.78 16.72 -5.32
C GLU A 92 -0.64 15.26 -4.93
N PHE A 93 -1.03 14.93 -3.69
CA PHE A 93 -0.95 13.55 -3.20
C PHE A 93 -1.88 12.62 -4.00
N ALA A 94 -3.13 13.04 -4.24
CA ALA A 94 -4.06 12.22 -5.01
C ALA A 94 -3.56 12.00 -6.45
N ARG A 95 -2.98 13.04 -7.05
CA ARG A 95 -2.42 12.91 -8.39
C ARG A 95 -1.21 11.97 -8.41
N GLN A 96 -0.38 12.03 -7.38
CA GLN A 96 0.75 11.11 -7.24
C GLN A 96 0.27 9.67 -7.08
N LEU A 97 -0.76 9.45 -6.25
CA LEU A 97 -1.35 8.12 -6.10
C LEU A 97 -1.81 7.56 -7.45
N ARG A 98 -2.58 8.34 -8.21
CA ARG A 98 -3.06 7.90 -9.52
C ARG A 98 -1.92 7.57 -10.49
N ARG A 99 -0.87 8.37 -10.46
CA ARG A 99 0.27 8.19 -11.37
C ARG A 99 1.05 6.93 -11.04
N ASP A 100 1.27 6.66 -9.75
CA ASP A 100 2.14 5.57 -9.31
C ASP A 100 1.41 4.26 -9.02
N PHE A 101 0.09 4.30 -8.88
CA PHE A 101 -0.69 3.15 -8.42
C PHE A 101 -0.49 1.93 -9.32
N ARG A 102 -0.10 0.82 -8.71
CA ARG A 102 -0.01 -0.47 -9.36
C ARG A 102 -0.81 -1.46 -8.52
N GLU A 103 -1.87 -2.00 -9.10
CA GLU A 103 -2.75 -2.92 -8.39
C GLU A 103 -2.01 -4.20 -8.03
N VAL A 104 -2.23 -4.69 -6.81
CA VAL A 104 -1.71 -5.99 -6.36
C VAL A 104 -2.86 -6.79 -5.80
N SER A 105 -2.81 -8.12 -5.99
CA SER A 105 -3.87 -9.01 -5.52
C SER A 105 -3.48 -9.64 -4.20
N PRO A 106 -4.37 -9.60 -3.22
CA PRO A 106 -4.18 -10.37 -2.00
C PRO A 106 -4.12 -11.86 -2.27
#